data_34fe1dcda74f314526858f99bc0f3a61
#
_entry.id   34fe1dcda74f314526858f99bc0f3a61
#
_cell.length_a   1.000
_cell.length_b   1.000
_cell.length_c   1.000
_cell.angle_alpha   90.00
_cell.angle_beta   90.00
_cell.angle_gamma   90.00
#
_symmetry.space_group_name_H-M   'P 1'
#
loop_
_entity.id
_entity.type
_entity.pdbx_description
1 polymer ?
#
loop_
_entity_poly.entity_id
_entity_poly.type
_entity_poly.pdbx_seq_one_letter_code
_entity_poly.pdbx_strand_id
1 'polypeptide(L)'
;MITKPDKNKTRQKRHRRVRNNISGTAERPRLNVFRSNKNIYAQIIDDVAGVTLASASALDKEISGGTKTEQAQAVGKLVAERASEKGIKKVVFDRGGYLYHGRVAALAEAARENGLEF
;
A
#
# COMPACT_ATOMS: atom_id res chain seq x y z
N MET A 1 35.24 7.03 11.39
CA MET A 1 33.90 7.42 11.91
C MET A 1 32.83 6.54 11.28
N ILE A 2 32.03 5.89 12.10
CA ILE A 2 30.95 5.05 11.61
C ILE A 2 29.70 5.92 11.44
N THR A 3 29.21 6.05 10.22
CA THR A 3 27.95 6.73 9.96
C THR A 3 26.80 5.72 9.96
N LYS A 4 25.69 6.08 10.60
CA LYS A 4 24.50 5.23 10.56
C LYS A 4 23.95 5.20 9.14
N PRO A 5 23.55 4.04 8.61
CA PRO A 5 22.91 3.99 7.30
C PRO A 5 21.62 4.80 7.30
N ASP A 6 21.34 5.47 6.19
CA ASP A 6 20.10 6.18 5.97
C ASP A 6 18.98 5.14 5.77
N LYS A 7 18.05 5.08 6.70
CA LYS A 7 16.94 4.11 6.68
C LYS A 7 16.08 4.25 5.43
N ASN A 8 15.89 5.49 4.95
CA ASN A 8 15.08 5.73 3.75
C ASN A 8 15.79 5.23 2.49
N LYS A 9 17.10 5.44 2.38
CA LYS A 9 17.88 4.90 1.25
C LYS A 9 17.86 3.37 1.24
N THR A 10 17.96 2.74 2.41
CA THR A 10 17.89 1.28 2.54
C THR A 10 16.53 0.76 2.09
N ARG A 11 15.44 1.43 2.50
CA ARG A 11 14.07 1.11 2.07
C ARG A 11 13.92 1.25 0.55
N GLN A 12 14.38 2.36 -0.03
CA GLN A 12 14.32 2.59 -1.47
C GLN A 12 15.07 1.52 -2.25
N LYS A 13 16.21 1.05 -1.73
CA LYS A 13 16.96 -0.04 -2.34
C LYS A 13 16.17 -1.34 -2.35
N ARG A 14 15.50 -1.68 -1.23
CA ARG A 14 14.62 -2.85 -1.17
C ARG A 14 13.44 -2.72 -2.11
N HIS A 15 12.84 -1.53 -2.19
CA HIS A 15 11.71 -1.26 -3.07
C HIS A 15 12.11 -1.44 -4.55
N ARG A 16 13.28 -0.97 -4.94
CA ARG A 16 13.78 -1.18 -6.31
C ARG A 16 13.93 -2.66 -6.65
N ARG A 17 14.38 -3.48 -5.71
CA ARG A 17 14.47 -4.95 -5.91
C ARG A 17 13.10 -5.55 -6.13
N VAL A 18 12.11 -5.17 -5.34
CA VAL A 18 10.73 -5.62 -5.48
C VAL A 18 10.17 -5.17 -6.83
N ARG A 19 10.38 -3.91 -7.23
CA ARG A 19 9.88 -3.35 -8.47
C ARG A 19 10.48 -4.01 -9.72
N ASN A 20 11.66 -4.59 -9.63
CA ASN A 20 12.24 -5.35 -10.74
C ASN A 20 11.45 -6.63 -11.04
N ASN A 21 10.68 -7.13 -10.08
CA ASN A 21 9.94 -8.38 -10.19
C ASN A 21 8.42 -8.18 -10.21
N ILE A 22 7.93 -6.98 -9.89
CA ILE A 22 6.51 -6.67 -9.77
C ILE A 22 6.15 -5.50 -10.66
N SER A 23 5.15 -5.70 -11.50
CA SER A 23 4.56 -4.64 -12.32
C SER A 23 3.05 -4.82 -12.36
N GLY A 24 2.31 -3.72 -12.17
CA GLY A 24 0.85 -3.74 -12.22
C GLY A 24 0.34 -3.61 -13.65
N THR A 25 -0.73 -4.34 -13.95
CA THR A 25 -1.44 -4.26 -15.23
C THR A 25 -2.91 -3.89 -14.97
N ALA A 26 -3.68 -3.64 -16.04
CA ALA A 26 -5.11 -3.35 -15.89
C ALA A 26 -5.86 -4.52 -15.26
N GLU A 27 -5.46 -5.76 -15.56
CA GLU A 27 -6.09 -6.99 -15.03
C GLU A 27 -5.66 -7.30 -13.59
N ARG A 28 -4.43 -6.97 -13.26
CA ARG A 28 -3.87 -7.18 -11.94
C ARG A 28 -2.99 -5.97 -11.57
N PRO A 29 -3.64 -4.85 -11.15
CA PRO A 29 -2.89 -3.65 -10.78
C PRO A 29 -2.03 -3.86 -9.54
N ARG A 30 -1.10 -2.95 -9.34
CA ARG A 30 -0.18 -2.99 -8.21
C ARG A 30 -0.76 -2.21 -7.04
N LEU A 31 -0.92 -2.89 -5.90
CA LEU A 31 -1.27 -2.24 -4.64
C LEU A 31 0.01 -1.80 -3.95
N ASN A 32 0.29 -0.51 -3.97
CA ASN A 32 1.47 0.10 -3.37
C ASN A 32 1.13 0.72 -2.03
N VAL A 33 2.00 0.51 -1.04
CA VAL A 33 1.89 1.10 0.28
C VAL A 33 3.05 2.05 0.52
N PHE A 34 2.74 3.23 1.02
CA PHE A 34 3.71 4.21 1.49
C PHE A 34 3.33 4.68 2.88
N ARG A 35 4.31 4.78 3.78
CA ARG A 35 4.06 5.31 5.11
C ARG A 35 5.06 6.40 5.48
N SER A 36 4.57 7.43 6.17
CA SER A 36 5.38 8.41 6.88
C SER A 36 5.25 8.17 8.39
N ASN A 37 5.91 9.00 9.20
CA ASN A 37 5.80 8.87 10.65
C ASN A 37 4.36 9.01 11.16
N LYS A 38 3.56 9.85 10.53
CA LYS A 38 2.20 10.18 10.98
C LYS A 38 1.09 9.49 10.19
N ASN A 39 1.33 9.17 8.92
CA ASN A 39 0.28 8.71 8.02
C ASN A 39 0.70 7.49 7.21
N ILE A 40 -0.30 6.78 6.70
CA ILE A 40 -0.10 5.66 5.79
C ILE A 40 -1.00 5.85 4.57
N TYR A 41 -0.50 5.44 3.41
CA TYR A 41 -1.15 5.64 2.11
C TYR A 41 -1.17 4.33 1.34
N ALA A 42 -2.24 4.11 0.59
CA ALA A 42 -2.35 2.98 -0.32
C ALA A 42 -2.81 3.47 -1.69
N GLN A 43 -2.21 2.93 -2.76
CA GLN A 43 -2.58 3.24 -4.13
C GLN A 43 -2.65 1.95 -4.93
N ILE A 44 -3.64 1.87 -5.81
CA ILE A 44 -3.76 0.78 -6.78
C ILE A 44 -3.44 1.37 -8.15
N ILE A 45 -2.36 0.89 -8.77
CA ILE A 45 -1.74 1.50 -9.93
C ILE A 45 -1.70 0.53 -11.11
N ASP A 46 -2.13 1.00 -12.29
CA ASP A 46 -1.87 0.33 -13.56
C ASP A 46 -0.57 0.90 -14.11
N ASP A 47 0.52 0.15 -14.02
CA ASP A 47 1.84 0.60 -14.47
C ASP A 47 1.96 0.69 -16.00
N VAL A 48 1.15 -0.06 -16.73
CA VAL A 48 1.15 -0.01 -18.20
C VAL A 48 0.57 1.31 -18.70
N ALA A 49 -0.59 1.70 -18.15
CA ALA A 49 -1.23 2.96 -18.48
C ALA A 49 -0.63 4.17 -17.73
N GLY A 50 0.10 3.92 -16.64
CA GLY A 50 0.69 4.97 -15.83
C GLY A 50 -0.34 5.77 -15.02
N VAL A 51 -1.43 5.13 -14.59
CA VAL A 51 -2.52 5.79 -13.86
C VAL A 51 -2.81 5.11 -12.53
N THR A 52 -3.24 5.90 -11.55
CA THR A 52 -3.74 5.40 -10.26
C THR A 52 -5.24 5.14 -10.38
N LEU A 53 -5.65 3.91 -10.16
CA LEU A 53 -7.04 3.48 -10.31
C LEU A 53 -7.85 3.72 -9.05
N ALA A 54 -7.25 3.54 -7.88
CA ALA A 54 -7.88 3.78 -6.59
C ALA A 54 -6.81 4.17 -5.57
N SER A 55 -7.20 4.95 -4.57
CA SER A 55 -6.28 5.34 -3.50
C SER A 55 -7.03 5.56 -2.19
N ALA A 56 -6.32 5.46 -1.09
CA ALA A 56 -6.82 5.79 0.24
C ALA A 56 -5.66 6.19 1.14
N SER A 57 -5.93 7.02 2.13
CA SER A 57 -4.89 7.42 3.09
C SER A 57 -5.49 7.69 4.46
N ALA A 58 -4.64 7.73 5.48
CA ALA A 58 -5.06 8.09 6.83
C ALA A 58 -5.56 9.53 6.94
N LEU A 59 -5.32 10.36 5.90
CA LEU A 59 -5.82 11.72 5.80
C LEU A 59 -7.24 11.81 5.23
N ASP A 60 -7.80 10.72 4.74
CA ASP A 60 -9.16 10.71 4.22
C ASP A 60 -10.18 11.05 5.30
N LYS A 61 -11.23 11.81 4.91
CA LYS A 61 -12.29 12.23 5.82
C LYS A 61 -13.07 11.04 6.41
N GLU A 62 -13.08 9.92 5.72
CA GLU A 62 -13.76 8.71 6.14
C GLU A 62 -12.99 7.96 7.24
N ILE A 63 -11.75 8.37 7.49
CA ILE A 63 -10.91 7.79 8.53
C ILE A 63 -10.71 8.81 9.63
N SER A 64 -11.19 8.51 10.83
CA SER A 64 -11.09 9.41 11.96
C SER A 64 -10.57 8.70 13.19
N GLY A 65 -9.56 9.31 13.84
CA GLY A 65 -9.04 8.85 15.12
C GLY A 65 -8.41 7.47 15.09
N GLY A 66 -8.19 6.92 16.29
CA GLY A 66 -7.63 5.59 16.47
C GLY A 66 -6.10 5.57 16.52
N THR A 67 -5.56 4.40 16.81
CA THR A 67 -4.12 4.16 16.80
C THR A 67 -3.62 4.12 15.36
N LYS A 68 -2.31 4.17 15.17
CA LYS A 68 -1.71 4.08 13.83
C LYS A 68 -2.04 2.74 13.15
N THR A 69 -2.11 1.65 13.92
CA THR A 69 -2.50 0.34 13.41
C THR A 69 -3.96 0.32 12.98
N GLU A 70 -4.85 0.89 13.79
CA GLU A 70 -6.27 1.00 13.46
C GLU A 70 -6.49 1.85 12.21
N GLN A 71 -5.74 2.94 12.06
CA GLN A 71 -5.78 3.78 10.86
C GLN A 71 -5.32 2.99 9.62
N ALA A 72 -4.28 2.17 9.76
CA ALA A 72 -3.80 1.32 8.67
C ALA A 72 -4.86 0.31 8.24
N GLN A 73 -5.55 -0.30 9.20
CA GLN A 73 -6.67 -1.21 8.92
C GLN A 73 -7.80 -0.49 8.18
N ALA A 74 -8.14 0.72 8.60
CA ALA A 74 -9.16 1.53 7.95
C ALA A 74 -8.76 1.91 6.51
N VAL A 75 -7.49 2.24 6.28
CA VAL A 75 -6.97 2.53 4.93
C VAL A 75 -7.06 1.30 4.04
N GLY A 76 -6.69 0.12 4.55
CA GLY A 76 -6.81 -1.14 3.82
C GLY A 76 -8.24 -1.46 3.42
N LYS A 77 -9.17 -1.30 4.34
CA LYS A 77 -10.60 -1.47 4.08
C LYS A 77 -11.09 -0.48 3.01
N LEU A 78 -10.73 0.79 3.16
CA LEU A 78 -11.18 1.85 2.26
C LEU A 78 -10.67 1.66 0.84
N VAL A 79 -9.38 1.33 0.67
CA VAL A 79 -8.82 1.09 -0.67
C VAL A 79 -9.44 -0.13 -1.33
N ALA A 80 -9.76 -1.17 -0.55
CA ALA A 80 -10.44 -2.35 -1.06
C ALA A 80 -11.87 -2.04 -1.50
N GLU A 81 -12.60 -1.22 -0.76
CA GLU A 81 -13.95 -0.77 -1.13
C GLU A 81 -13.92 0.05 -2.41
N ARG A 82 -12.98 0.98 -2.52
CA ARG A 82 -12.81 1.81 -3.73
C ARG A 82 -12.40 0.99 -4.94
N ALA A 83 -11.57 -0.03 -4.75
CA ALA A 83 -11.21 -0.97 -5.80
C ALA A 83 -12.41 -1.79 -6.26
N SER A 84 -13.23 -2.25 -5.32
CA SER A 84 -14.43 -3.03 -5.60
C SER A 84 -15.43 -2.23 -6.45
N GLU A 85 -15.58 -0.94 -6.18
CA GLU A 85 -16.43 -0.04 -6.97
C GLU A 85 -16.01 0.03 -8.43
N LYS A 86 -14.73 -0.22 -8.71
CA LYS A 86 -14.17 -0.23 -10.07
C LYS A 86 -14.00 -1.63 -10.63
N GLY A 87 -14.52 -2.65 -9.94
CA GLY A 87 -14.43 -4.03 -10.38
C GLY A 87 -13.07 -4.68 -10.23
N ILE A 88 -12.18 -4.10 -9.43
CA ILE A 88 -10.84 -4.63 -9.19
C ILE A 88 -10.89 -5.61 -8.01
N LYS A 89 -10.44 -6.85 -8.25
CA LYS A 89 -10.34 -7.87 -7.21
C LYS A 89 -8.92 -8.36 -6.98
N LYS A 90 -8.18 -8.60 -8.07
CA LYS A 90 -6.83 -9.16 -8.02
C LYS A 90 -5.81 -8.05 -8.14
N VAL A 91 -4.85 -8.03 -7.22
CA VAL A 91 -3.75 -7.07 -7.24
C VAL A 91 -2.43 -7.77 -6.96
N VAL A 92 -1.33 -7.13 -7.37
CA VAL A 92 0.02 -7.51 -6.98
C VAL A 92 0.41 -6.62 -5.82
N PHE A 93 0.82 -7.20 -4.69
CA PHE A 93 1.15 -6.42 -3.51
C PHE A 93 2.59 -5.92 -3.56
N ASP A 94 2.76 -4.59 -3.51
CA ASP A 94 4.04 -3.91 -3.41
C ASP A 94 4.08 -3.18 -2.07
N ARG A 95 4.82 -3.74 -1.12
CA ARG A 95 4.92 -3.16 0.22
C ARG A 95 5.87 -1.96 0.31
N GLY A 96 6.34 -1.43 -0.84
CA GLY A 96 7.14 -0.21 -0.89
C GLY A 96 8.54 -0.30 -0.27
N GLY A 97 9.08 -1.52 -0.15
CA GLY A 97 10.36 -1.76 0.52
C GLY A 97 10.29 -1.79 2.04
N TYR A 98 9.08 -1.64 2.62
CA TYR A 98 8.88 -1.80 4.05
C TYR A 98 8.83 -3.28 4.43
N LEU A 99 9.14 -3.59 5.69
CA LEU A 99 8.94 -4.94 6.20
C LEU A 99 7.44 -5.23 6.32
N TYR A 100 7.05 -6.48 6.05
CA TYR A 100 5.67 -6.93 6.24
C TYR A 100 5.41 -7.11 7.73
N HIS A 101 5.18 -5.99 8.41
CA HIS A 101 5.08 -5.94 9.86
C HIS A 101 4.23 -4.71 10.27
N GLY A 102 3.59 -4.79 11.43
CA GLY A 102 2.85 -3.69 12.03
C GLY A 102 1.81 -3.08 11.10
N ARG A 103 1.95 -1.79 10.82
CA ARG A 103 0.98 -1.01 10.02
C ARG A 103 0.83 -1.53 8.58
N VAL A 104 1.93 -1.94 7.96
CA VAL A 104 1.89 -2.46 6.59
C VAL A 104 1.12 -3.79 6.54
N ALA A 105 1.40 -4.69 7.48
CA ALA A 105 0.67 -5.95 7.60
C ALA A 105 -0.81 -5.72 7.91
N ALA A 106 -1.12 -4.80 8.81
CA ALA A 106 -2.50 -4.48 9.19
C ALA A 106 -3.31 -3.97 7.98
N LEU A 107 -2.71 -3.10 7.16
CA LEU A 107 -3.34 -2.61 5.94
C LEU A 107 -3.58 -3.75 4.95
N ALA A 108 -2.59 -4.59 4.70
CA ALA A 108 -2.68 -5.68 3.75
C ALA A 108 -3.76 -6.70 4.17
N GLU A 109 -3.78 -7.07 5.44
CA GLU A 109 -4.77 -8.01 5.97
C GLU A 109 -6.18 -7.46 5.88
N ALA A 110 -6.38 -6.19 6.21
CA ALA A 110 -7.68 -5.53 6.09
C ALA A 110 -8.15 -5.46 4.63
N ALA A 111 -7.23 -5.20 3.69
CA ALA A 111 -7.55 -5.19 2.27
C ALA A 111 -7.99 -6.58 1.80
N ARG A 112 -7.32 -7.65 2.24
CA ARG A 112 -7.73 -9.03 1.93
C ARG A 112 -9.09 -9.37 2.50
N GLU A 113 -9.36 -9.00 3.75
CA GLU A 113 -10.63 -9.24 4.40
C GLU A 113 -11.80 -8.54 3.70
N ASN A 114 -11.52 -7.45 2.98
CA ASN A 114 -12.52 -6.66 2.28
C ASN A 114 -12.56 -6.92 0.77
N GLY A 115 -11.96 -8.01 0.31
CA GLY A 115 -12.18 -8.54 -1.03
C GLY A 115 -11.02 -8.49 -2.00
N LEU A 116 -9.89 -7.89 -1.65
CA LEU A 116 -8.72 -7.94 -2.53
C LEU A 116 -8.00 -9.27 -2.41
N GLU A 117 -7.56 -9.78 -3.56
CA GLU A 117 -6.85 -11.05 -3.67
C GLU A 117 -5.38 -10.79 -4.03
N PHE A 118 -4.49 -11.21 -3.18
CA PHE A 118 -3.06 -11.15 -3.43
C PHE A 118 -2.27 -12.04 -2.48
#